data_b2caa45607505787b6ebaf540facaf35
#
_entry.id   b2caa45607505787b6ebaf540facaf35
#
_cell.length_a   1.000
_cell.length_b   1.000
_cell.length_c   1.000
_cell.angle_alpha   90.00
_cell.angle_beta   90.00
_cell.angle_gamma   90.00
#
_symmetry.space_group_name_H-M   'P 1'
#
loop_
_entity.id
_entity.type
_entity.pdbx_description
1 polymer ?
#
loop_
_entity_poly.entity_id
_entity_poly.type
_entity_poly.pdbx_seq_one_letter_code
_entity_poly.pdbx_strand_id
1 'polypeptide(L)'
;MKPVLKMSVLAATILLAVGCQDEKAAETKPAEPAKVEQVAAEAAPATFATEDDKAAYAIGASLAQYLAANLDQQKELGLELSKEQVLAGVTDVFADQSRLTPEETQQALQSLDQRVSEMAQQKAQEEAEKNIKAGEEYRAEFEKKDGVVKTDSGLLYQVETQGEGDKPAATDTVKVHYKGMLTDGTEFDSSYARNQPATFPLNQVISGWTEGVQLMPVGSKFTFVIPPELAYGSQANPSIPANSTLVFEVELLDIVKADQPAEEAAQ
;
A
#
# COMPACT_ATOMS: atom_id res chain seq x y z
N MET A 1 16.67 7.57 47.30
CA MET A 1 15.29 7.65 47.82
C MET A 1 14.41 6.81 46.90
N LYS A 2 13.93 5.68 47.39
CA LYS A 2 12.96 4.80 46.68
C LYS A 2 11.55 5.19 47.13
N PRO A 3 10.52 5.04 46.30
CA PRO A 3 9.23 4.66 46.79
C PRO A 3 8.80 3.26 46.32
N VAL A 4 8.25 2.57 47.26
CA VAL A 4 7.70 1.21 47.26
C VAL A 4 6.31 1.23 46.59
N LEU A 5 6.06 0.34 45.63
CA LEU A 5 4.73 0.14 45.04
C LEU A 5 4.04 -1.05 45.72
N LYS A 6 2.86 -0.82 46.23
CA LYS A 6 2.04 -1.78 46.98
C LYS A 6 1.27 -2.71 46.03
N MET A 7 1.44 -4.00 46.22
CA MET A 7 0.57 -5.09 45.68
C MET A 7 -0.79 -5.06 46.36
N SER A 8 -1.85 -5.10 45.60
CA SER A 8 -3.20 -5.44 46.10
C SER A 8 -3.65 -6.76 45.48
N VAL A 9 -3.76 -7.76 46.33
CA VAL A 9 -4.36 -9.07 46.03
C VAL A 9 -5.86 -8.92 46.21
N LEU A 10 -6.67 -9.30 45.22
CA LEU A 10 -8.10 -9.46 45.33
C LEU A 10 -8.47 -10.94 45.13
N ALA A 11 -8.85 -11.58 46.21
CA ALA A 11 -9.40 -12.93 46.24
C ALA A 11 -10.89 -12.88 45.88
N ALA A 12 -11.32 -13.68 44.92
CA ALA A 12 -12.74 -13.93 44.63
C ALA A 12 -13.13 -15.35 45.02
N THR A 13 -14.01 -15.45 45.96
CA THR A 13 -14.60 -16.63 46.54
C THR A 13 -15.63 -17.31 45.63
N ILE A 14 -15.51 -18.62 45.51
CA ILE A 14 -16.45 -19.51 44.81
C ILE A 14 -17.61 -19.85 45.78
N LEU A 15 -18.83 -19.65 45.32
CA LEU A 15 -20.04 -20.16 45.97
C LEU A 15 -20.66 -21.27 45.13
N LEU A 16 -20.61 -22.49 45.67
CA LEU A 16 -21.33 -23.65 45.17
C LEU A 16 -22.80 -23.58 45.66
N ALA A 17 -23.75 -23.68 44.74
CA ALA A 17 -25.13 -23.99 45.07
C ALA A 17 -25.56 -25.26 44.33
N VAL A 18 -25.85 -26.29 45.09
CA VAL A 18 -26.46 -27.56 44.68
C VAL A 18 -27.97 -27.40 44.74
N GLY A 19 -28.67 -27.79 43.70
CA GLY A 19 -30.13 -27.88 43.66
C GLY A 19 -30.57 -28.96 42.67
N CYS A 20 -31.22 -30.02 43.20
CA CYS A 20 -31.67 -31.20 42.51
C CYS A 20 -33.05 -31.03 41.85
N GLN A 21 -33.22 -31.87 40.78
CA GLN A 21 -34.45 -32.52 40.27
C GLN A 21 -35.55 -31.66 39.62
N ASP A 22 -35.90 -31.97 38.36
CA ASP A 22 -36.90 -32.99 37.98
C ASP A 22 -36.90 -33.28 36.47
N GLU A 23 -37.17 -34.52 36.13
CA GLU A 23 -37.31 -35.15 34.83
C GLU A 23 -38.49 -34.62 34.02
N LYS A 24 -38.30 -34.32 32.73
CA LYS A 24 -39.29 -34.63 31.70
C LYS A 24 -38.67 -34.71 30.30
N ALA A 25 -38.87 -35.89 29.70
CA ALA A 25 -38.46 -36.23 28.34
C ALA A 25 -39.20 -35.36 27.27
N ALA A 26 -38.50 -34.99 26.19
CA ALA A 26 -38.86 -35.27 24.80
C ALA A 26 -38.11 -34.44 23.80
N GLU A 27 -37.80 -35.08 22.69
CA GLU A 27 -37.52 -34.60 21.33
C GLU A 27 -36.12 -34.18 20.94
N THR A 28 -35.50 -35.11 20.27
CA THR A 28 -34.28 -35.02 19.45
C THR A 28 -34.47 -34.08 18.24
N LYS A 29 -33.67 -33.02 18.16
CA LYS A 29 -33.46 -32.25 16.97
C LYS A 29 -31.98 -32.39 16.52
N PRO A 30 -31.67 -32.50 15.20
CA PRO A 30 -30.32 -32.82 14.76
C PRO A 30 -29.34 -31.72 15.12
N ALA A 31 -28.18 -32.09 15.62
CA ALA A 31 -27.08 -31.19 15.95
C ALA A 31 -26.47 -30.58 14.66
N GLU A 32 -26.42 -29.28 14.61
CA GLU A 32 -25.63 -28.48 13.71
C GLU A 32 -24.14 -28.72 13.99
N PRO A 33 -23.25 -28.86 12.99
CA PRO A 33 -21.84 -29.13 13.24
C PRO A 33 -21.20 -27.94 13.94
N ALA A 34 -20.67 -28.19 15.12
CA ALA A 34 -19.89 -27.25 15.90
C ALA A 34 -18.74 -26.71 15.07
N LYS A 35 -18.71 -25.38 14.91
CA LYS A 35 -17.59 -24.62 14.40
C LYS A 35 -16.40 -24.89 15.32
N VAL A 36 -15.41 -25.61 14.81
CA VAL A 36 -14.14 -25.80 15.51
C VAL A 36 -13.43 -24.46 15.49
N GLU A 37 -13.56 -23.71 16.55
CA GLU A 37 -12.69 -22.58 16.86
C GLU A 37 -11.29 -23.17 17.06
N GLN A 38 -10.43 -22.93 16.09
CA GLN A 38 -9.00 -23.21 16.19
C GLN A 38 -8.43 -22.25 17.23
N VAL A 39 -8.44 -22.68 18.49
CA VAL A 39 -7.69 -22.03 19.57
C VAL A 39 -6.22 -22.16 19.17
N ALA A 40 -5.60 -21.05 18.77
CA ALA A 40 -4.15 -20.98 18.66
C ALA A 40 -3.59 -21.35 20.04
N ALA A 41 -3.03 -22.55 20.15
CA ALA A 41 -2.33 -22.96 21.34
C ALA A 41 -1.18 -21.98 21.56
N GLU A 42 -1.29 -21.16 22.59
CA GLU A 42 -0.21 -20.31 23.07
C GLU A 42 0.95 -21.24 23.45
N ALA A 43 1.96 -21.28 22.58
CA ALA A 43 3.13 -22.13 22.78
C ALA A 43 3.80 -21.68 24.10
N ALA A 44 3.91 -22.62 25.05
CA ALA A 44 4.63 -22.39 26.29
C ALA A 44 6.04 -21.83 25.97
N PRO A 45 6.57 -20.87 26.72
CA PRO A 45 7.87 -20.30 26.45
C PRO A 45 8.93 -21.40 26.39
N ALA A 46 9.60 -21.50 25.23
CA ALA A 46 10.64 -22.49 25.02
C ALA A 46 11.79 -22.24 26.01
N THR A 47 12.11 -23.25 26.82
CA THR A 47 13.27 -23.20 27.72
C THR A 47 14.48 -23.75 26.97
N PHE A 48 15.50 -22.92 26.78
CA PHE A 48 16.80 -23.32 26.20
C PHE A 48 17.75 -23.70 27.31
N ALA A 49 18.60 -24.71 27.07
CA ALA A 49 19.57 -25.18 28.06
C ALA A 49 20.71 -24.16 28.28
N THR A 50 21.10 -23.46 27.22
CA THR A 50 22.16 -22.45 27.22
C THR A 50 21.76 -21.21 26.42
N GLU A 51 22.47 -20.10 26.60
CA GLU A 51 22.31 -18.90 25.76
C GLU A 51 22.74 -19.18 24.32
N ASP A 52 23.69 -20.08 24.09
CA ASP A 52 24.12 -20.48 22.74
C ASP A 52 23.01 -21.27 22.03
N ASP A 53 22.29 -22.18 22.71
CA ASP A 53 21.13 -22.87 22.14
C ASP A 53 20.03 -21.90 21.76
N LYS A 54 19.79 -20.91 22.59
CA LYS A 54 18.82 -19.84 22.33
C LYS A 54 19.22 -18.99 21.12
N ALA A 55 20.51 -18.64 21.03
CA ALA A 55 21.04 -17.90 19.90
C ALA A 55 20.95 -18.70 18.60
N ALA A 56 21.30 -19.98 18.62
CA ALA A 56 21.16 -20.89 17.48
C ALA A 56 19.73 -21.01 17.01
N TYR A 57 18.78 -21.17 17.93
CA TYR A 57 17.35 -21.19 17.61
C TYR A 57 16.87 -19.85 16.98
N ALA A 58 17.33 -18.72 17.53
CA ALA A 58 17.00 -17.40 17.00
C ALA A 58 17.49 -17.17 15.57
N ILE A 59 18.69 -17.68 15.22
CA ILE A 59 19.22 -17.66 13.85
C ILE A 59 18.29 -18.44 12.92
N GLY A 60 17.91 -19.68 13.32
CA GLY A 60 17.01 -20.52 12.53
C GLY A 60 15.63 -19.87 12.36
N ALA A 61 15.07 -19.32 13.44
CA ALA A 61 13.77 -18.63 13.39
C ALA A 61 13.78 -17.39 12.48
N SER A 62 14.83 -16.58 12.52
CA SER A 62 14.98 -15.42 11.65
C SER A 62 15.10 -15.83 10.17
N LEU A 63 15.86 -16.87 9.87
CA LEU A 63 15.95 -17.41 8.51
C LEU A 63 14.60 -17.93 8.03
N ALA A 64 13.89 -18.67 8.88
CA ALA A 64 12.57 -19.21 8.55
C ALA A 64 11.53 -18.09 8.29
N GLN A 65 11.56 -17.00 9.05
CA GLN A 65 10.72 -15.82 8.81
C GLN A 65 11.02 -15.17 7.46
N TYR A 66 12.29 -14.99 7.12
CA TYR A 66 12.70 -14.47 5.82
C TYR A 66 12.22 -15.37 4.67
N LEU A 67 12.44 -16.69 4.77
CA LEU A 67 11.98 -17.66 3.77
C LEU A 67 10.45 -17.66 3.64
N ALA A 68 9.71 -17.61 4.75
CA ALA A 68 8.26 -17.55 4.74
C ALA A 68 7.75 -16.31 3.99
N ALA A 69 8.31 -15.13 4.28
CA ALA A 69 7.94 -13.89 3.60
C ALA A 69 8.19 -13.97 2.08
N ASN A 70 9.33 -14.55 1.66
CA ASN A 70 9.62 -14.77 0.24
C ASN A 70 8.63 -15.74 -0.42
N LEU A 71 8.27 -16.84 0.26
CA LEU A 71 7.28 -17.79 -0.26
C LEU A 71 5.89 -17.17 -0.39
N ASP A 72 5.49 -16.34 0.58
CA ASP A 72 4.22 -15.64 0.55
C ASP A 72 4.19 -14.61 -0.61
N GLN A 73 5.28 -13.89 -0.86
CA GLN A 73 5.41 -12.99 -2.02
C GLN A 73 5.31 -13.76 -3.36
N GLN A 74 5.95 -14.93 -3.47
CA GLN A 74 5.84 -15.75 -4.68
C GLN A 74 4.45 -16.32 -4.88
N LYS A 75 3.73 -16.64 -3.78
CA LYS A 75 2.34 -17.05 -3.83
C LYS A 75 1.41 -15.95 -4.35
N GLU A 76 1.67 -14.68 -4.04
CA GLU A 76 0.94 -13.55 -4.61
C GLU A 76 1.12 -13.44 -6.14
N LEU A 77 2.23 -13.93 -6.66
CA LEU A 77 2.46 -14.07 -8.11
C LEU A 77 1.83 -15.34 -8.71
N GLY A 78 1.21 -16.22 -7.89
CA GLY A 78 0.61 -17.47 -8.33
C GLY A 78 1.56 -18.67 -8.29
N LEU A 79 2.74 -18.56 -7.65
CA LEU A 79 3.70 -19.66 -7.48
C LEU A 79 3.52 -20.31 -6.11
N GLU A 80 3.00 -21.53 -6.07
CA GLU A 80 2.84 -22.29 -4.84
C GLU A 80 4.08 -23.17 -4.59
N LEU A 81 5.00 -22.69 -3.76
CA LEU A 81 6.16 -23.44 -3.29
C LEU A 81 5.87 -24.04 -1.91
N SER A 82 6.17 -25.33 -1.75
CA SER A 82 5.91 -26.05 -0.49
C SER A 82 6.88 -25.65 0.62
N LYS A 83 6.35 -25.15 1.73
CA LYS A 83 7.11 -24.83 2.95
C LYS A 83 7.78 -26.09 3.53
N GLU A 84 7.15 -27.26 3.37
CA GLU A 84 7.68 -28.54 3.82
C GLU A 84 8.93 -28.95 3.01
N GLN A 85 8.93 -28.69 1.69
CA GLN A 85 10.09 -29.00 0.87
C GLN A 85 11.26 -28.03 1.14
N VAL A 86 10.97 -26.76 1.42
CA VAL A 86 12.00 -25.81 1.85
C VAL A 86 12.64 -26.26 3.15
N LEU A 87 11.83 -26.65 4.15
CA LEU A 87 12.32 -27.16 5.43
C LEU A 87 13.11 -28.45 5.26
N ALA A 88 12.62 -29.37 4.40
CA ALA A 88 13.34 -30.60 4.09
C ALA A 88 14.72 -30.33 3.49
N GLY A 89 14.80 -29.38 2.53
CA GLY A 89 16.08 -28.98 1.92
C GLY A 89 17.08 -28.43 2.95
N VAL A 90 16.62 -27.57 3.89
CA VAL A 90 17.47 -27.07 4.99
C VAL A 90 17.97 -28.22 5.86
N THR A 91 17.07 -29.14 6.25
CA THR A 91 17.41 -30.28 7.11
C THR A 91 18.40 -31.21 6.44
N ASP A 92 18.16 -31.53 5.17
CA ASP A 92 19.02 -32.44 4.38
C ASP A 92 20.44 -31.87 4.23
N VAL A 93 20.57 -30.54 4.01
CA VAL A 93 21.89 -29.88 3.92
C VAL A 93 22.64 -29.94 5.24
N PHE A 94 21.99 -29.71 6.39
CA PHE A 94 22.63 -29.83 7.72
C PHE A 94 23.03 -31.27 8.06
N ALA A 95 22.38 -32.26 7.43
CA ALA A 95 22.68 -33.68 7.61
C ALA A 95 23.71 -34.22 6.59
N ASP A 96 24.26 -33.38 5.70
CA ASP A 96 25.10 -33.81 4.55
C ASP A 96 24.38 -34.80 3.62
N GLN A 97 23.06 -34.70 3.47
CA GLN A 97 22.20 -35.60 2.70
C GLN A 97 21.38 -34.88 1.63
N SER A 98 21.92 -33.79 1.06
CA SER A 98 21.25 -33.08 -0.02
C SER A 98 20.82 -34.00 -1.14
N ARG A 99 19.55 -33.90 -1.56
CA ARG A 99 18.98 -34.73 -2.66
C ARG A 99 19.27 -34.15 -4.03
N LEU A 100 19.83 -32.96 -4.11
CA LEU A 100 20.23 -32.29 -5.33
C LEU A 100 21.74 -32.05 -5.33
N THR A 101 22.36 -32.19 -6.47
CA THR A 101 23.72 -31.71 -6.70
C THR A 101 23.74 -30.17 -6.75
N PRO A 102 24.92 -29.55 -6.60
CA PRO A 102 25.05 -28.09 -6.77
C PRO A 102 24.52 -27.59 -8.13
N GLU A 103 24.77 -28.34 -9.19
CA GLU A 103 24.34 -28.03 -10.57
C GLU A 103 22.81 -28.12 -10.70
N GLU A 104 22.19 -29.19 -10.18
CA GLU A 104 20.73 -29.32 -10.16
C GLU A 104 20.04 -28.23 -9.32
N THR A 105 20.64 -27.85 -8.18
CA THR A 105 20.16 -26.76 -7.34
C THR A 105 20.20 -25.44 -8.11
N GLN A 106 21.32 -25.16 -8.79
CA GLN A 106 21.43 -23.93 -9.60
C GLN A 106 20.42 -23.92 -10.76
N GLN A 107 20.22 -25.02 -11.46
CA GLN A 107 19.24 -25.10 -12.54
C GLN A 107 17.82 -24.92 -12.04
N ALA A 108 17.45 -25.50 -10.89
CA ALA A 108 16.14 -25.34 -10.28
C ALA A 108 15.87 -23.88 -9.89
N LEU A 109 16.85 -23.20 -9.30
CA LEU A 109 16.74 -21.79 -8.93
C LEU A 109 16.65 -20.87 -10.16
N GLN A 110 17.45 -21.11 -11.22
CA GLN A 110 17.34 -20.36 -12.48
C GLN A 110 15.97 -20.55 -13.15
N SER A 111 15.44 -21.77 -13.16
CA SER A 111 14.08 -22.02 -13.66
C SER A 111 13.01 -21.32 -12.83
N LEU A 112 13.19 -21.26 -11.52
CA LEU A 112 12.28 -20.51 -10.64
C LEU A 112 12.35 -19.01 -10.94
N ASP A 113 13.55 -18.42 -11.03
CA ASP A 113 13.74 -17.00 -11.32
C ASP A 113 13.08 -16.60 -12.65
N GLN A 114 13.23 -17.46 -13.68
CA GLN A 114 12.58 -17.24 -14.97
C GLN A 114 11.04 -17.24 -14.82
N ARG A 115 10.47 -18.22 -14.15
CA ARG A 115 9.02 -18.31 -13.89
C ARG A 115 8.51 -17.12 -13.10
N VAL A 116 9.22 -16.71 -12.05
CA VAL A 116 8.88 -15.52 -11.25
C VAL A 116 8.85 -14.27 -12.14
N SER A 117 9.87 -14.10 -13.00
CA SER A 117 9.95 -12.96 -13.91
C SER A 117 8.80 -12.96 -14.92
N GLU A 118 8.49 -14.09 -15.54
CA GLU A 118 7.40 -14.23 -16.51
C GLU A 118 6.04 -13.92 -15.86
N MET A 119 5.77 -14.47 -14.67
CA MET A 119 4.52 -14.24 -13.96
C MET A 119 4.39 -12.80 -13.46
N ALA A 120 5.48 -12.19 -12.98
CA ALA A 120 5.50 -10.80 -12.59
C ALA A 120 5.21 -9.87 -13.79
N GLN A 121 5.79 -10.15 -14.95
CA GLN A 121 5.52 -9.40 -16.19
C GLN A 121 4.08 -9.56 -16.64
N GLN A 122 3.55 -10.79 -16.64
CA GLN A 122 2.16 -11.04 -17.00
C GLN A 122 1.20 -10.30 -16.08
N LYS A 123 1.40 -10.39 -14.76
CA LYS A 123 0.57 -9.68 -13.77
C LYS A 123 0.63 -8.17 -13.94
N ALA A 124 1.83 -7.62 -14.17
CA ALA A 124 1.99 -6.19 -14.42
C ALA A 124 1.27 -5.75 -15.71
N GLN A 125 1.29 -6.57 -16.75
CA GLN A 125 0.57 -6.29 -17.99
C GLN A 125 -0.94 -6.34 -17.81
N GLU A 126 -1.46 -7.37 -17.14
CA GLU A 126 -2.89 -7.50 -16.82
C GLU A 126 -3.38 -6.31 -15.98
N GLU A 127 -2.58 -5.89 -15.01
CA GLU A 127 -2.90 -4.72 -14.18
C GLU A 127 -2.88 -3.42 -14.99
N ALA A 128 -1.88 -3.25 -15.86
CA ALA A 128 -1.79 -2.10 -16.76
C ALA A 128 -3.00 -2.00 -17.71
N GLU A 129 -3.43 -3.11 -18.31
CA GLU A 129 -4.62 -3.18 -19.17
C GLU A 129 -5.91 -2.85 -18.37
N LYS A 130 -6.02 -3.40 -17.16
CA LYS A 130 -7.13 -3.08 -16.24
C LYS A 130 -7.18 -1.59 -15.91
N ASN A 131 -6.02 -0.97 -15.64
CA ASN A 131 -5.93 0.46 -15.31
C ASN A 131 -6.30 1.34 -16.51
N ILE A 132 -5.87 0.97 -17.72
CA ILE A 132 -6.29 1.68 -18.95
C ILE A 132 -7.81 1.70 -19.04
N LYS A 133 -8.45 0.52 -18.98
CA LYS A 133 -9.89 0.39 -19.09
C LYS A 133 -10.65 1.16 -17.99
N ALA A 134 -10.25 0.97 -16.74
CA ALA A 134 -10.86 1.67 -15.61
C ALA A 134 -10.67 3.19 -15.72
N GLY A 135 -9.49 3.64 -16.18
CA GLY A 135 -9.20 5.04 -16.42
C GLY A 135 -10.04 5.66 -17.55
N GLU A 136 -10.23 4.94 -18.66
CA GLU A 136 -11.09 5.36 -19.77
C GLU A 136 -12.55 5.51 -19.33
N GLU A 137 -13.07 4.49 -18.63
CA GLU A 137 -14.44 4.50 -18.08
C GLU A 137 -14.62 5.68 -17.11
N TYR A 138 -13.67 5.89 -16.19
CA TYR A 138 -13.74 6.99 -15.23
C TYR A 138 -13.73 8.36 -15.92
N ARG A 139 -12.81 8.57 -16.89
CA ARG A 139 -12.75 9.83 -17.64
C ARG A 139 -14.05 10.09 -18.43
N ALA A 140 -14.58 9.06 -19.07
CA ALA A 140 -15.84 9.17 -19.82
C ALA A 140 -17.04 9.51 -18.92
N GLU A 141 -17.10 8.98 -17.71
CA GLU A 141 -18.14 9.33 -16.75
C GLU A 141 -17.90 10.72 -16.12
N PHE A 142 -16.65 11.08 -15.84
CA PHE A 142 -16.34 12.40 -15.30
C PHE A 142 -16.67 13.52 -16.31
N GLU A 143 -16.37 13.31 -17.59
CA GLU A 143 -16.65 14.26 -18.70
C GLU A 143 -18.14 14.60 -18.83
N LYS A 144 -19.05 13.73 -18.38
CA LYS A 144 -20.50 13.96 -18.42
C LYS A 144 -21.03 14.84 -17.29
N LYS A 145 -20.20 15.12 -16.26
CA LYS A 145 -20.62 15.95 -15.13
C LYS A 145 -20.73 17.41 -15.52
N ASP A 146 -21.67 18.11 -14.91
CA ASP A 146 -21.85 19.54 -15.16
C ASP A 146 -20.61 20.34 -14.76
N GLY A 147 -20.19 21.27 -15.61
CA GLY A 147 -19.07 22.16 -15.34
C GLY A 147 -17.70 21.53 -15.58
N VAL A 148 -17.62 20.30 -16.07
CA VAL A 148 -16.35 19.68 -16.50
C VAL A 148 -15.92 20.22 -17.85
N VAL A 149 -14.64 20.55 -17.95
CA VAL A 149 -14.00 21.01 -19.18
C VAL A 149 -12.90 20.02 -19.57
N LYS A 150 -12.83 19.69 -20.86
CA LYS A 150 -11.75 18.90 -21.45
C LYS A 150 -10.86 19.77 -22.28
N THR A 151 -9.56 19.69 -22.05
CA THR A 151 -8.57 20.39 -22.86
C THR A 151 -8.16 19.58 -24.10
N ASP A 152 -7.45 20.21 -25.04
CA ASP A 152 -6.96 19.54 -26.24
C ASP A 152 -5.96 18.41 -25.95
N SER A 153 -5.26 18.45 -24.82
CA SER A 153 -4.35 17.40 -24.34
C SER A 153 -5.06 16.18 -23.77
N GLY A 154 -6.37 16.30 -23.46
CA GLY A 154 -7.18 15.28 -22.83
C GLY A 154 -7.26 15.40 -21.29
N LEU A 155 -6.66 16.44 -20.69
CA LEU A 155 -6.86 16.78 -19.29
C LEU A 155 -8.33 17.14 -19.06
N LEU A 156 -8.96 16.58 -18.03
CA LEU A 156 -10.28 16.99 -17.58
C LEU A 156 -10.14 17.77 -16.28
N TYR A 157 -10.92 18.85 -16.16
CA TYR A 157 -10.98 19.59 -14.90
C TYR A 157 -12.39 20.08 -14.59
N GLN A 158 -12.66 20.22 -13.30
CA GLN A 158 -13.88 20.83 -12.78
C GLN A 158 -13.50 21.89 -11.76
N VAL A 159 -14.12 23.07 -11.88
CA VAL A 159 -13.94 24.17 -10.93
C VAL A 159 -14.89 23.97 -9.76
N GLU A 160 -14.34 23.70 -8.57
CA GLU A 160 -15.13 23.62 -7.33
C GLU A 160 -15.29 25.00 -6.70
N THR A 161 -14.21 25.77 -6.66
CA THR A 161 -14.19 27.14 -6.16
C THR A 161 -13.34 27.96 -7.13
N GLN A 162 -13.90 29.06 -7.60
CA GLN A 162 -13.18 30.03 -8.45
C GLN A 162 -12.48 31.06 -7.59
N GLY A 163 -11.17 31.18 -7.70
CA GLY A 163 -10.39 32.24 -7.10
C GLY A 163 -10.40 33.51 -7.93
N GLU A 164 -9.93 34.61 -7.35
CA GLU A 164 -9.86 35.93 -7.97
C GLU A 164 -8.43 36.43 -8.15
N GLY A 165 -7.41 35.68 -7.70
CA GLY A 165 -6.01 36.06 -7.80
C GLY A 165 -5.39 35.84 -9.18
N ASP A 166 -4.09 36.05 -9.28
CA ASP A 166 -3.31 35.81 -10.52
C ASP A 166 -3.26 34.31 -10.85
N LYS A 167 -3.07 34.01 -12.13
CA LYS A 167 -2.77 32.66 -12.61
C LYS A 167 -1.26 32.46 -12.72
N PRO A 168 -0.73 31.30 -12.33
CA PRO A 168 0.70 31.04 -12.45
C PRO A 168 1.12 30.78 -13.91
N ALA A 169 2.34 31.16 -14.23
CA ALA A 169 3.03 30.75 -15.45
C ALA A 169 3.69 29.36 -15.24
N ALA A 170 4.03 28.70 -16.36
CA ALA A 170 4.66 27.37 -16.33
C ALA A 170 6.00 27.32 -15.57
N THR A 171 6.68 28.45 -15.43
CA THR A 171 7.98 28.58 -14.72
C THR A 171 7.84 28.99 -13.27
N ASP A 172 6.63 29.29 -12.82
CA ASP A 172 6.40 29.74 -11.46
C ASP A 172 6.45 28.57 -10.47
N THR A 173 6.75 28.91 -9.24
CA THR A 173 6.61 28.00 -8.10
C THR A 173 5.27 28.27 -7.42
N VAL A 174 4.48 27.23 -7.19
CA VAL A 174 3.16 27.34 -6.58
C VAL A 174 3.13 26.70 -5.21
N LYS A 175 2.33 27.27 -4.32
CA LYS A 175 2.00 26.73 -3.00
C LYS A 175 0.57 26.23 -3.04
N VAL A 176 0.39 24.94 -2.74
CA VAL A 176 -0.90 24.27 -2.89
C VAL A 176 -1.22 23.37 -1.70
N HIS A 177 -2.52 23.18 -1.45
CA HIS A 177 -3.00 21.96 -0.84
C HIS A 177 -3.51 21.04 -1.95
N TYR A 178 -3.26 19.73 -1.78
CA TYR A 178 -3.72 18.74 -2.74
C TYR A 178 -3.98 17.38 -2.11
N LYS A 179 -4.79 16.61 -2.80
CA LYS A 179 -5.05 15.20 -2.56
C LYS A 179 -5.02 14.44 -3.88
N GLY A 180 -4.13 13.46 -3.99
CA GLY A 180 -3.98 12.61 -5.16
C GLY A 180 -4.56 11.22 -4.92
N MET A 181 -5.42 10.76 -5.83
CA MET A 181 -6.14 9.49 -5.75
C MET A 181 -6.08 8.75 -7.07
N LEU A 182 -6.15 7.42 -7.01
CA LEU A 182 -6.49 6.57 -8.14
C LEU A 182 -7.99 6.65 -8.44
N THR A 183 -8.41 6.07 -9.56
CA THR A 183 -9.83 6.08 -9.98
C THR A 183 -10.76 5.27 -9.07
N ASP A 184 -10.23 4.37 -8.25
CA ASP A 184 -10.97 3.63 -7.23
C ASP A 184 -11.10 4.36 -5.89
N GLY A 185 -10.51 5.57 -5.78
CA GLY A 185 -10.50 6.39 -4.57
C GLY A 185 -9.33 6.12 -3.63
N THR A 186 -8.42 5.21 -3.98
CA THR A 186 -7.20 4.96 -3.20
C THR A 186 -6.32 6.21 -3.20
N GLU A 187 -6.10 6.81 -2.04
CA GLU A 187 -5.21 7.96 -1.86
C GLU A 187 -3.74 7.50 -1.92
N PHE A 188 -2.95 8.09 -2.81
CA PHE A 188 -1.52 7.80 -2.91
C PHE A 188 -0.63 8.92 -2.38
N ASP A 189 -1.14 10.15 -2.33
CA ASP A 189 -0.43 11.29 -1.75
C ASP A 189 -1.40 12.42 -1.35
N SER A 190 -1.10 13.11 -0.24
CA SER A 190 -1.93 14.21 0.26
C SER A 190 -1.13 15.18 1.13
N SER A 191 -1.20 16.44 0.80
CA SER A 191 -0.68 17.52 1.66
C SER A 191 -1.51 17.72 2.93
N TYR A 192 -2.80 17.38 2.86
CA TYR A 192 -3.68 17.43 4.04
C TYR A 192 -3.30 16.38 5.09
N ALA A 193 -2.93 15.17 4.65
CA ALA A 193 -2.47 14.12 5.57
C ALA A 193 -1.19 14.53 6.33
N ARG A 194 -0.36 15.39 5.72
CA ARG A 194 0.84 15.98 6.35
C ARG A 194 0.57 17.26 7.14
N ASN A 195 -0.68 17.76 7.14
CA ASN A 195 -1.08 19.05 7.73
C ASN A 195 -0.19 20.23 7.29
N GLN A 196 0.33 20.20 6.08
CA GLN A 196 1.26 21.21 5.57
C GLN A 196 1.07 21.37 4.06
N PRO A 197 0.89 22.61 3.55
CA PRO A 197 0.91 22.89 2.13
C PRO A 197 2.23 22.47 1.49
N ALA A 198 2.18 22.06 0.24
CA ALA A 198 3.35 21.74 -0.54
C ALA A 198 3.69 22.87 -1.52
N THR A 199 4.97 22.97 -1.87
CA THR A 199 5.47 23.99 -2.79
C THR A 199 6.20 23.30 -3.94
N PHE A 200 5.79 23.58 -5.19
CA PHE A 200 6.32 22.93 -6.39
C PHE A 200 6.63 23.94 -7.49
N PRO A 201 7.81 23.87 -8.13
CA PRO A 201 8.02 24.47 -9.45
C PRO A 201 7.15 23.78 -10.48
N LEU A 202 6.30 24.50 -11.21
CA LEU A 202 5.35 23.91 -12.18
C LEU A 202 6.04 23.24 -13.37
N ASN A 203 7.28 23.56 -13.68
CA ASN A 203 8.07 22.90 -14.70
C ASN A 203 8.75 21.59 -14.24
N GLN A 204 8.54 21.18 -12.98
CA GLN A 204 9.14 19.96 -12.40
C GLN A 204 8.10 18.96 -11.90
N VAL A 205 6.84 19.16 -12.23
CA VAL A 205 5.74 18.24 -11.91
C VAL A 205 5.24 17.54 -13.19
N ILE A 206 4.29 16.61 -13.05
CA ILE A 206 3.67 15.93 -14.20
C ILE A 206 2.99 16.94 -15.14
N SER A 207 2.97 16.63 -16.44
CA SER A 207 2.47 17.54 -17.47
C SER A 207 1.05 18.01 -17.22
N GLY A 208 0.18 17.12 -16.70
CA GLY A 208 -1.19 17.46 -16.33
C GLY A 208 -1.28 18.52 -15.23
N TRP A 209 -0.33 18.55 -14.29
CA TRP A 209 -0.23 19.63 -13.29
C TRP A 209 0.31 20.91 -13.89
N THR A 210 1.37 20.81 -14.70
CA THR A 210 1.92 21.98 -15.39
C THR A 210 0.85 22.69 -16.22
N GLU A 211 0.01 21.95 -16.92
CA GLU A 211 -1.09 22.50 -17.69
C GLU A 211 -2.23 23.00 -16.80
N GLY A 212 -2.74 22.11 -15.91
CA GLY A 212 -3.96 22.34 -15.14
C GLY A 212 -3.84 23.50 -14.15
N VAL A 213 -2.71 23.58 -13.41
CA VAL A 213 -2.54 24.61 -12.38
C VAL A 213 -2.41 26.01 -13.00
N GLN A 214 -1.90 26.14 -14.21
CA GLN A 214 -1.90 27.42 -14.95
C GLN A 214 -3.32 27.95 -15.28
N LEU A 215 -4.35 27.09 -15.23
CA LEU A 215 -5.74 27.50 -15.42
C LEU A 215 -6.35 28.09 -14.15
N MET A 216 -5.75 27.85 -12.98
CA MET A 216 -6.26 28.21 -11.65
C MET A 216 -5.83 29.63 -11.26
N PRO A 217 -6.74 30.55 -10.99
CA PRO A 217 -6.42 31.75 -10.21
C PRO A 217 -6.09 31.38 -8.76
N VAL A 218 -5.21 32.12 -8.10
CA VAL A 218 -4.97 31.97 -6.66
C VAL A 218 -6.29 32.08 -5.87
N GLY A 219 -6.47 31.20 -4.89
CA GLY A 219 -7.71 31.02 -4.12
C GLY A 219 -8.69 30.02 -4.75
N SER A 220 -8.34 29.42 -5.89
CA SER A 220 -9.19 28.40 -6.52
C SER A 220 -9.02 27.03 -5.90
N LYS A 221 -10.09 26.21 -5.99
CA LYS A 221 -10.05 24.77 -5.81
C LYS A 221 -10.60 24.07 -7.05
N PHE A 222 -9.79 23.20 -7.67
CA PHE A 222 -10.14 22.46 -8.87
C PHE A 222 -9.97 20.97 -8.62
N THR A 223 -10.81 20.17 -9.30
CA THR A 223 -10.59 18.74 -9.46
C THR A 223 -10.05 18.48 -10.85
N PHE A 224 -8.89 17.82 -10.95
CA PHE A 224 -8.27 17.37 -12.20
C PHE A 224 -8.41 15.86 -12.33
N VAL A 225 -8.72 15.40 -13.55
CA VAL A 225 -8.64 13.99 -13.94
C VAL A 225 -7.62 13.91 -15.07
N ILE A 226 -6.47 13.34 -14.76
CA ILE A 226 -5.26 13.37 -15.57
C ILE A 226 -5.06 12.02 -16.23
N PRO A 227 -5.10 11.91 -17.57
CA PRO A 227 -4.82 10.67 -18.25
C PRO A 227 -3.35 10.26 -18.06
N PRO A 228 -3.01 8.96 -18.19
CA PRO A 228 -1.65 8.48 -17.94
C PRO A 228 -0.57 9.18 -18.75
N GLU A 229 -0.86 9.60 -19.99
CA GLU A 229 0.08 10.30 -20.88
C GLU A 229 0.52 11.67 -20.33
N LEU A 230 -0.30 12.30 -19.50
CA LEU A 230 -0.01 13.56 -18.81
C LEU A 230 0.47 13.36 -17.37
N ALA A 231 0.69 12.10 -16.96
CA ALA A 231 1.14 11.70 -15.62
C ALA A 231 2.40 10.83 -15.70
N TYR A 232 2.33 9.57 -15.30
CA TYR A 232 3.47 8.65 -15.25
C TYR A 232 3.51 7.64 -16.41
N GLY A 233 2.51 7.62 -17.28
CA GLY A 233 2.44 6.74 -18.44
C GLY A 233 2.48 5.26 -18.05
N SER A 234 3.27 4.49 -18.78
CA SER A 234 3.48 3.06 -18.53
C SER A 234 4.45 2.76 -17.36
N GLN A 235 4.95 3.79 -16.68
CA GLN A 235 5.88 3.61 -15.56
C GLN A 235 5.09 3.43 -14.26
N ALA A 236 5.27 2.27 -13.62
CA ALA A 236 4.75 2.04 -12.30
C ALA A 236 5.71 2.55 -11.23
N ASN A 237 5.16 3.01 -10.10
CA ASN A 237 5.89 3.22 -8.86
C ASN A 237 5.15 2.52 -7.70
N PRO A 238 5.72 2.45 -6.50
CA PRO A 238 5.11 1.68 -5.40
C PRO A 238 3.67 2.06 -5.03
N SER A 239 3.26 3.30 -5.34
CA SER A 239 1.93 3.83 -4.97
C SER A 239 1.02 4.06 -6.17
N ILE A 240 1.57 4.08 -7.39
CA ILE A 240 0.82 4.38 -8.62
C ILE A 240 1.15 3.31 -9.66
N PRO A 241 0.22 2.38 -9.93
CA PRO A 241 0.38 1.36 -10.96
C PRO A 241 0.54 1.95 -12.38
N ALA A 242 1.11 1.16 -13.28
CA ALA A 242 1.28 1.57 -14.68
C ALA A 242 -0.05 1.95 -15.33
N ASN A 243 -0.02 2.94 -16.21
CA ASN A 243 -1.15 3.45 -16.97
C ASN A 243 -2.35 3.92 -16.12
N SER A 244 -2.09 4.37 -14.90
CA SER A 244 -3.15 4.90 -14.03
C SER A 244 -3.62 6.27 -14.50
N THR A 245 -4.94 6.45 -14.59
CA THR A 245 -5.57 7.78 -14.60
C THR A 245 -5.55 8.30 -13.15
N LEU A 246 -5.12 9.54 -12.96
CA LEU A 246 -5.01 10.16 -11.64
C LEU A 246 -6.09 11.20 -11.42
N VAL A 247 -6.61 11.26 -10.21
CA VAL A 247 -7.58 12.26 -9.76
C VAL A 247 -6.91 13.12 -8.70
N PHE A 248 -6.87 14.42 -8.93
CA PHE A 248 -6.32 15.37 -7.97
C PHE A 248 -7.36 16.42 -7.59
N GLU A 249 -7.57 16.60 -6.31
CA GLU A 249 -8.16 17.82 -5.78
C GLU A 249 -7.01 18.77 -5.45
N VAL A 250 -7.02 19.96 -6.01
CA VAL A 250 -5.94 20.96 -5.84
C VAL A 250 -6.54 22.29 -5.43
N GLU A 251 -6.00 22.87 -4.35
CA GLU A 251 -6.29 24.23 -3.90
C GLU A 251 -5.03 25.06 -4.07
N LEU A 252 -5.09 26.07 -4.93
CA LEU A 252 -3.98 27.00 -5.19
C LEU A 252 -4.00 28.12 -4.16
N LEU A 253 -3.03 28.09 -3.25
CA LEU A 253 -2.94 29.04 -2.14
C LEU A 253 -2.15 30.30 -2.50
N ASP A 254 -1.06 30.14 -3.25
CA ASP A 254 -0.15 31.25 -3.57
C ASP A 254 0.75 30.92 -4.76
N ILE A 255 1.30 31.97 -5.40
CA ILE A 255 2.35 31.91 -6.41
C ILE A 255 3.61 32.50 -5.80
N VAL A 256 4.60 31.64 -5.55
CA VAL A 256 5.92 32.06 -5.08
C VAL A 256 6.72 32.50 -6.30
N LYS A 257 6.75 33.80 -6.56
CA LYS A 257 7.59 34.35 -7.67
C LYS A 257 9.04 34.11 -7.29
N ALA A 258 9.82 33.52 -8.20
CA ALA A 258 11.27 33.52 -8.08
C ALA A 258 11.69 34.97 -7.96
N ASP A 259 12.49 35.33 -6.94
CA ASP A 259 13.07 36.65 -6.82
C ASP A 259 13.76 36.97 -8.14
N GLN A 260 13.19 37.85 -8.95
CA GLN A 260 13.93 38.45 -10.06
C GLN A 260 15.11 39.15 -9.39
N PRO A 261 16.36 38.88 -9.82
CA PRO A 261 17.48 39.68 -9.34
C PRO A 261 17.09 41.13 -9.56
N ALA A 262 17.10 41.90 -8.48
CA ALA A 262 16.82 43.33 -8.55
C ALA A 262 17.72 43.90 -9.66
N GLU A 263 17.09 44.41 -10.72
CA GLU A 263 17.76 45.21 -11.76
C GLU A 263 18.29 46.44 -11.03
N GLU A 264 19.60 46.37 -10.72
CA GLU A 264 20.34 47.44 -10.06
C GLU A 264 20.21 48.66 -10.96
N ALA A 265 19.36 49.60 -10.51
CA ALA A 265 19.16 50.86 -11.17
C ALA A 265 20.52 51.56 -11.28
N ALA A 266 21.11 51.47 -12.44
CA ALA A 266 22.20 52.32 -12.85
C ALA A 266 21.69 53.77 -12.90
N GLN A 267 22.10 54.55 -11.93
CA GLN A 267 22.20 56.00 -12.04
C GLN A 267 23.66 56.42 -11.92
#